data_7ac806f2672d6256da04f48768cd582c
#
_entry.id   7ac806f2672d6256da04f48768cd582c
#
_cell.length_a   1.000
_cell.length_b   1.000
_cell.length_c   1.000
_cell.angle_alpha   90.00
_cell.angle_beta   90.00
_cell.angle_gamma   90.00
#
_symmetry.space_group_name_H-M   'P 1'
#
loop_
_entity.id
_entity.type
_entity.pdbx_description
1 polymer ?
#
loop_
_entity_poly.entity_id
_entity_poly.type
_entity_poly.pdbx_seq_one_letter_code
_entity_poly.pdbx_strand_id
1 'polypeptide(L)'
;MKRLFLLLALVGVVCHADAKRPKQPKVNNIIYMIGDGMGLAQISLLQIENKYQPTAFDRAHNIALQKTYSANNRVTDSAASGTALATGYKTNNSTLGQTPDGTPVESIIAKGEKAGYASGIVVTCYVNHATPAAFYAHVKSRSDNDNIVADFMKSDVDVLFGGGRKYFDGYFKKQNKNYVDELKAKGYNVLLEQSQMAGVSGGNVVGLFADGDLPTKRQGRQEYLPEATAKALEILTNNVKQQKKKGFVMMVEGSKIDGEGHGNNIEGVLAETRDFEKAVAVAMDYADAHPGTLVVVTGDHETGGLSIPSNKTDFTLPESGISYGFSTTGHTGIMLPVYLYGTGAEYISGIMENTELSQALQRLIGVWE
;
A
#
# COMPACT_ATOMS: atom_id res chain seq x y z
N MET A 1 -67.60 48.81 12.33
CA MET A 1 -67.22 47.56 11.68
C MET A 1 -65.82 47.22 12.09
N LYS A 2 -65.61 46.33 13.08
CA LYS A 2 -64.31 45.91 13.57
C LYS A 2 -63.96 44.60 12.89
N ARG A 3 -62.88 44.55 12.10
CA ARG A 3 -62.39 43.29 11.50
C ARG A 3 -61.39 42.67 12.49
N LEU A 4 -61.73 41.45 12.92
CA LEU A 4 -60.94 40.59 13.78
C LEU A 4 -60.00 39.78 12.85
N PHE A 5 -58.67 39.95 12.98
CA PHE A 5 -57.71 39.11 12.30
C PHE A 5 -57.34 37.95 13.22
N LEU A 6 -57.70 36.72 12.80
CA LEU A 6 -57.33 35.49 13.45
C LEU A 6 -55.93 35.07 12.89
N LEU A 7 -54.92 35.12 13.74
CA LEU A 7 -53.60 34.55 13.42
C LEU A 7 -53.60 33.07 13.78
N LEU A 8 -53.58 32.19 12.77
CA LEU A 8 -53.32 30.76 12.99
C LEU A 8 -51.81 30.56 13.07
N ALA A 9 -51.28 30.23 14.26
CA ALA A 9 -49.92 29.80 14.45
C ALA A 9 -49.83 28.31 14.09
N LEU A 10 -49.23 27.98 12.93
CA LEU A 10 -48.87 26.60 12.55
C LEU A 10 -47.60 26.21 13.35
N VAL A 11 -47.75 25.42 14.40
CA VAL A 11 -46.64 24.77 15.09
C VAL A 11 -46.22 23.55 14.26
N GLY A 12 -45.21 23.74 13.41
CA GLY A 12 -44.58 22.63 12.70
C GLY A 12 -43.79 21.76 13.68
N VAL A 13 -44.30 20.58 14.01
CA VAL A 13 -43.55 19.54 14.71
C VAL A 13 -42.53 18.97 13.72
N VAL A 14 -41.28 19.41 13.81
CA VAL A 14 -40.15 18.80 13.10
C VAL A 14 -39.85 17.48 13.80
N CYS A 15 -40.42 16.39 13.29
CA CYS A 15 -39.98 15.05 13.66
C CYS A 15 -38.57 14.86 13.16
N HIS A 16 -37.57 15.01 14.02
CA HIS A 16 -36.23 14.51 13.79
C HIS A 16 -36.33 12.97 13.81
N ALA A 17 -36.51 12.37 12.63
CA ALA A 17 -36.25 10.96 12.48
C ALA A 17 -34.74 10.78 12.71
N ASP A 18 -34.36 10.20 13.84
CA ASP A 18 -32.99 9.65 14.03
C ASP A 18 -32.80 8.57 12.98
N ALA A 19 -32.30 8.97 11.83
CA ALA A 19 -31.82 8.03 10.82
C ALA A 19 -30.65 7.27 11.48
N LYS A 20 -30.92 6.05 11.95
CA LYS A 20 -29.86 5.14 12.42
C LYS A 20 -28.81 5.14 11.34
N ARG A 21 -27.59 5.63 11.68
CA ARG A 21 -26.44 5.54 10.77
C ARG A 21 -26.37 4.10 10.30
N PRO A 22 -26.28 3.84 8.98
CA PRO A 22 -26.16 2.48 8.48
C PRO A 22 -25.00 1.81 9.22
N LYS A 23 -25.21 0.57 9.68
CA LYS A 23 -24.14 -0.20 10.31
C LYS A 23 -23.01 -0.25 9.30
N GLN A 24 -21.81 0.21 9.69
CA GLN A 24 -20.62 0.05 8.84
C GLN A 24 -20.45 -1.43 8.49
N PRO A 25 -20.11 -1.76 7.25
CA PRO A 25 -19.82 -3.13 6.86
C PRO A 25 -18.70 -3.66 7.73
N LYS A 26 -18.77 -4.92 8.06
CA LYS A 26 -17.71 -5.56 8.82
C LYS A 26 -16.56 -5.88 7.87
N VAL A 27 -15.53 -5.04 7.87
CA VAL A 27 -14.26 -5.32 7.21
C VAL A 27 -13.46 -6.27 8.12
N ASN A 28 -13.13 -7.44 7.59
CA ASN A 28 -12.31 -8.43 8.29
C ASN A 28 -10.88 -8.44 7.75
N ASN A 29 -10.69 -8.15 6.46
CA ASN A 29 -9.39 -8.18 5.81
C ASN A 29 -9.14 -6.86 5.09
N ILE A 30 -7.92 -6.34 5.18
CA ILE A 30 -7.43 -5.23 4.36
C ILE A 30 -6.25 -5.72 3.55
N ILE A 31 -6.30 -5.50 2.23
CA ILE A 31 -5.17 -5.67 1.31
C ILE A 31 -4.80 -4.28 0.82
N TYR A 32 -3.68 -3.76 1.33
CA TYR A 32 -3.18 -2.42 1.04
C TYR A 32 -2.10 -2.51 -0.03
N MET A 33 -2.44 -2.15 -1.26
CA MET A 33 -1.59 -2.23 -2.45
C MET A 33 -0.95 -0.87 -2.69
N ILE A 34 0.38 -0.78 -2.66
CA ILE A 34 1.14 0.46 -2.84
C ILE A 34 2.06 0.33 -4.05
N GLY A 35 1.84 1.15 -5.08
CA GLY A 35 2.78 1.31 -6.18
C GLY A 35 3.76 2.43 -5.84
N ASP A 36 4.99 2.10 -5.47
CA ASP A 36 6.02 3.10 -5.17
C ASP A 36 6.30 3.94 -6.42
N GLY A 37 6.15 5.26 -6.31
CA GLY A 37 6.29 6.19 -7.44
C GLY A 37 5.12 6.23 -8.43
N MET A 38 4.00 5.55 -8.14
CA MET A 38 2.87 5.39 -9.04
C MET A 38 1.84 6.52 -8.91
N GLY A 39 1.86 7.46 -9.83
CA GLY A 39 0.81 8.46 -10.01
C GLY A 39 -0.23 8.07 -11.07
N LEU A 40 -1.14 8.98 -11.33
CA LEU A 40 -2.18 8.79 -12.35
C LEU A 40 -1.60 8.63 -13.77
N ALA A 41 -0.47 9.28 -14.05
CA ALA A 41 0.19 9.19 -15.36
C ALA A 41 0.74 7.78 -15.63
N GLN A 42 1.30 7.10 -14.62
CA GLN A 42 1.80 5.74 -14.72
C GLN A 42 0.65 4.74 -15.01
N ILE A 43 -0.51 4.95 -14.37
CA ILE A 43 -1.71 4.14 -14.64
C ILE A 43 -2.26 4.44 -16.05
N SER A 44 -2.30 5.72 -16.45
CA SER A 44 -2.73 6.12 -17.77
C SER A 44 -1.84 5.56 -18.87
N LEU A 45 -0.52 5.53 -18.66
CA LEU A 45 0.43 4.86 -19.54
C LEU A 45 0.07 3.39 -19.74
N LEU A 46 -0.22 2.65 -18.66
CA LEU A 46 -0.63 1.26 -18.75
C LEU A 46 -1.91 1.09 -19.56
N GLN A 47 -2.93 1.94 -19.34
CA GLN A 47 -4.21 1.86 -20.07
C GLN A 47 -4.04 2.15 -21.56
N ILE A 48 -3.24 3.15 -21.92
CA ILE A 48 -2.93 3.51 -23.30
C ILE A 48 -2.23 2.37 -24.02
N GLU A 49 -1.14 1.85 -23.42
CA GLU A 49 -0.34 0.77 -24.01
C GLU A 49 -1.08 -0.57 -24.02
N ASN A 50 -2.12 -0.70 -23.18
CA ASN A 50 -3.08 -1.81 -23.24
C ASN A 50 -4.24 -1.55 -24.20
N LYS A 51 -4.16 -0.50 -25.04
CA LYS A 51 -5.19 -0.09 -26.02
C LYS A 51 -6.57 0.08 -25.37
N TYR A 52 -6.60 0.63 -24.17
CA TYR A 52 -7.80 0.85 -23.35
C TYR A 52 -8.64 -0.43 -23.09
N GLN A 53 -8.03 -1.61 -23.18
CA GLN A 53 -8.68 -2.81 -22.66
C GLN A 53 -8.76 -2.73 -21.14
N PRO A 54 -9.84 -3.25 -20.52
CA PRO A 54 -10.04 -3.18 -19.09
C PRO A 54 -8.83 -3.72 -18.30
N THR A 55 -8.47 -3.02 -17.26
CA THR A 55 -7.43 -3.39 -16.29
C THR A 55 -8.05 -3.64 -14.92
N ALA A 56 -7.28 -4.12 -13.96
CA ALA A 56 -7.74 -4.27 -12.58
C ALA A 56 -8.19 -2.93 -11.98
N PHE A 57 -7.57 -1.81 -12.36
CA PHE A 57 -7.96 -0.48 -11.87
C PHE A 57 -9.40 -0.09 -12.27
N ASP A 58 -9.87 -0.56 -13.42
CA ASP A 58 -11.24 -0.28 -13.91
C ASP A 58 -12.32 -1.01 -13.09
N ARG A 59 -11.93 -2.00 -12.26
CA ARG A 59 -12.85 -2.73 -11.37
C ARG A 59 -13.18 -1.97 -10.09
N ALA A 60 -12.53 -0.85 -9.80
CA ALA A 60 -12.70 -0.12 -8.54
C ALA A 60 -14.18 0.24 -8.30
N HIS A 61 -14.66 -0.02 -7.09
CA HIS A 61 -16.02 0.34 -6.67
C HIS A 61 -16.13 1.80 -6.28
N ASN A 62 -15.03 2.40 -5.82
CA ASN A 62 -14.96 3.81 -5.47
C ASN A 62 -13.54 4.35 -5.69
N ILE A 63 -13.43 5.67 -5.86
CA ILE A 63 -12.16 6.37 -6.09
C ILE A 63 -12.09 7.58 -5.18
N ALA A 64 -10.88 7.85 -4.65
CA ALA A 64 -10.53 9.05 -3.94
C ALA A 64 -9.21 9.62 -4.47
N LEU A 65 -8.83 10.81 -4.02
CA LEU A 65 -7.53 11.41 -4.25
C LEU A 65 -6.85 11.70 -2.91
N GLN A 66 -5.55 11.46 -2.82
CA GLN A 66 -4.78 11.79 -1.63
C GLN A 66 -3.68 12.83 -1.88
N LYS A 67 -3.44 13.65 -0.86
CA LYS A 67 -2.31 14.57 -0.77
C LYS A 67 -1.19 13.90 0.01
N THR A 68 0.04 13.95 -0.52
CA THR A 68 1.16 13.12 -0.06
C THR A 68 2.30 13.89 0.64
N TYR A 69 2.25 15.22 0.71
CA TYR A 69 3.32 16.01 1.32
C TYR A 69 3.70 15.51 2.73
N SER A 70 4.98 15.64 3.08
CA SER A 70 5.50 15.28 4.41
C SER A 70 5.44 16.44 5.39
N ALA A 71 5.76 16.20 6.66
CA ALA A 71 5.72 17.26 7.68
C ALA A 71 6.72 18.40 7.41
N ASN A 72 7.82 18.14 6.75
CA ASN A 72 8.89 19.12 6.49
C ASN A 72 9.10 19.43 5.00
N ASN A 73 8.34 18.83 4.08
CA ASN A 73 8.56 19.02 2.64
C ASN A 73 7.24 18.92 1.85
N ARG A 74 7.11 19.76 0.81
CA ARG A 74 5.98 19.73 -0.12
C ARG A 74 6.00 18.49 -1.02
N VAL A 75 7.16 17.90 -1.22
CA VAL A 75 7.36 16.66 -1.95
C VAL A 75 7.88 15.62 -0.98
N THR A 76 7.13 14.55 -0.80
CA THR A 76 7.46 13.47 0.15
C THR A 76 8.53 12.54 -0.42
N ASP A 77 9.17 11.77 0.47
CA ASP A 77 9.86 10.53 0.12
C ASP A 77 9.03 9.31 0.57
N SER A 78 9.45 8.12 0.16
CA SER A 78 8.75 6.87 0.51
C SER A 78 8.71 6.62 2.02
N ALA A 79 9.71 7.09 2.79
CA ALA A 79 9.73 6.92 4.24
C ALA A 79 8.61 7.71 4.92
N ALA A 80 8.49 9.00 4.59
CA ALA A 80 7.46 9.86 5.18
C ALA A 80 6.06 9.49 4.68
N SER A 81 5.90 9.20 3.39
CA SER A 81 4.61 8.77 2.86
C SER A 81 4.21 7.39 3.36
N GLY A 82 5.13 6.42 3.33
CA GLY A 82 4.91 5.09 3.91
C GLY A 82 4.50 5.16 5.37
N THR A 83 5.16 6.02 6.17
CA THR A 83 4.77 6.26 7.57
C THR A 83 3.36 6.83 7.67
N ALA A 84 3.00 7.81 6.84
CA ALA A 84 1.64 8.37 6.85
C ALA A 84 0.58 7.32 6.48
N LEU A 85 0.85 6.50 5.45
CA LEU A 85 -0.03 5.42 5.01
C LEU A 85 -0.12 4.27 6.03
N ALA A 86 0.97 3.98 6.73
CA ALA A 86 1.00 2.92 7.74
C ALA A 86 0.36 3.33 9.07
N THR A 87 0.60 4.57 9.53
CA THR A 87 0.31 4.97 10.91
C THR A 87 -0.85 5.95 11.07
N GLY A 88 -1.12 6.76 10.01
CA GLY A 88 -2.07 7.87 10.08
C GLY A 88 -1.47 9.17 10.65
N TYR A 89 -0.14 9.27 10.70
CA TYR A 89 0.58 10.46 11.17
C TYR A 89 1.60 10.94 10.13
N LYS A 90 1.72 12.27 9.96
CA LYS A 90 2.79 12.86 9.14
C LYS A 90 4.12 12.76 9.88
N THR A 91 5.21 12.57 9.11
CA THR A 91 6.58 12.65 9.60
C THR A 91 7.47 13.43 8.64
N ASN A 92 8.74 13.64 9.03
CA ASN A 92 9.73 14.25 8.17
C ASN A 92 10.23 13.26 7.10
N ASN A 93 10.63 13.77 5.94
CA ASN A 93 11.30 12.92 4.95
C ASN A 93 12.44 12.14 5.60
N SER A 94 12.66 10.90 5.15
CA SER A 94 13.63 9.93 5.67
C SER A 94 13.28 9.24 6.99
N THR A 95 12.28 9.70 7.74
CA THR A 95 11.89 9.15 9.06
C THR A 95 10.83 8.05 8.89
N LEU A 96 10.95 6.97 9.67
CA LEU A 96 10.06 5.82 9.66
C LEU A 96 9.36 5.66 11.03
N GLY A 97 8.02 5.50 11.02
CA GLY A 97 7.23 5.13 12.19
C GLY A 97 7.32 6.08 13.39
N GLN A 98 7.71 7.32 13.17
CA GLN A 98 7.82 8.35 14.22
C GLN A 98 7.16 9.64 13.77
N THR A 99 6.63 10.42 14.71
CA THR A 99 6.24 11.81 14.47
C THR A 99 7.47 12.71 14.27
N PRO A 100 7.30 13.97 13.80
CA PRO A 100 8.43 14.89 13.57
C PRO A 100 9.33 15.16 14.79
N ASP A 101 8.81 15.01 15.99
CA ASP A 101 9.53 15.15 17.26
C ASP A 101 10.23 13.86 17.70
N GLY A 102 10.10 12.78 16.93
CA GLY A 102 10.74 11.49 17.21
C GLY A 102 9.92 10.53 18.08
N THR A 103 8.66 10.86 18.39
CA THR A 103 7.77 9.95 19.13
C THR A 103 7.37 8.77 18.24
N PRO A 104 7.61 7.50 18.63
CA PRO A 104 7.17 6.33 17.88
C PRO A 104 5.64 6.26 17.77
N VAL A 105 5.14 5.88 16.58
CA VAL A 105 3.71 5.70 16.30
C VAL A 105 3.46 4.34 15.65
N GLU A 106 2.46 3.63 16.15
CA GLU A 106 2.16 2.28 15.68
C GLU A 106 1.47 2.28 14.31
N SER A 107 1.89 1.36 13.47
CA SER A 107 1.26 1.12 12.17
C SER A 107 -0.07 0.36 12.29
N ILE A 108 -0.85 0.36 11.22
CA ILE A 108 -2.07 -0.46 11.10
C ILE A 108 -1.76 -1.96 11.27
N ILE A 109 -0.58 -2.43 10.85
CA ILE A 109 -0.13 -3.82 11.07
C ILE A 109 0.07 -4.06 12.56
N ALA A 110 0.91 -3.28 13.23
CA ALA A 110 1.20 -3.45 14.65
C ALA A 110 -0.07 -3.35 15.54
N LYS A 111 -0.95 -2.38 15.24
CA LYS A 111 -2.25 -2.26 15.93
C LYS A 111 -3.18 -3.44 15.62
N GLY A 112 -3.17 -3.91 14.37
CA GLY A 112 -3.94 -5.07 13.93
C GLY A 112 -3.51 -6.34 14.67
N GLU A 113 -2.21 -6.61 14.76
CA GLU A 113 -1.63 -7.74 15.49
C GLU A 113 -2.09 -7.75 16.96
N LYS A 114 -1.97 -6.60 17.65
CA LYS A 114 -2.46 -6.43 19.02
C LYS A 114 -3.97 -6.66 19.17
N ALA A 115 -4.73 -6.33 18.13
CA ALA A 115 -6.17 -6.54 18.08
C ALA A 115 -6.57 -7.96 17.65
N GLY A 116 -5.61 -8.84 17.33
CA GLY A 116 -5.85 -10.23 16.95
C GLY A 116 -6.08 -10.46 15.46
N TYR A 117 -5.50 -9.61 14.59
CA TYR A 117 -5.40 -9.83 13.14
C TYR A 117 -4.09 -10.53 12.79
N ALA A 118 -4.07 -11.26 11.69
CA ALA A 118 -2.84 -11.70 11.05
C ALA A 118 -2.25 -10.56 10.20
N SER A 119 -0.97 -10.64 9.87
CA SER A 119 -0.30 -9.58 9.12
C SER A 119 0.64 -10.11 8.05
N GLY A 120 0.77 -9.37 6.93
CA GLY A 120 1.65 -9.72 5.84
C GLY A 120 2.21 -8.53 5.10
N ILE A 121 3.43 -8.70 4.58
CA ILE A 121 4.12 -7.72 3.76
C ILE A 121 4.76 -8.44 2.57
N VAL A 122 4.46 -8.01 1.35
CA VAL A 122 5.02 -8.54 0.10
C VAL A 122 5.55 -7.41 -0.74
N VAL A 123 6.83 -7.45 -1.12
CA VAL A 123 7.48 -6.35 -1.84
C VAL A 123 8.40 -6.85 -2.95
N THR A 124 8.71 -6.00 -3.92
CA THR A 124 9.71 -6.27 -4.97
C THR A 124 11.08 -5.64 -4.68
N CYS A 125 11.20 -4.84 -3.63
CA CYS A 125 12.47 -4.34 -3.08
C CYS A 125 13.01 -5.27 -1.97
N TYR A 126 14.05 -4.83 -1.28
CA TYR A 126 14.47 -5.46 -0.03
C TYR A 126 13.46 -5.14 1.09
N VAL A 127 13.16 -6.12 1.92
CA VAL A 127 12.06 -6.04 2.91
C VAL A 127 12.24 -4.95 3.96
N ASN A 128 13.45 -4.46 4.17
CA ASN A 128 13.79 -3.33 5.04
C ASN A 128 13.96 -2.01 4.27
N HIS A 129 13.45 -1.91 3.02
CA HIS A 129 13.27 -0.64 2.31
C HIS A 129 12.24 0.24 3.03
N ALA A 130 12.24 1.53 2.71
CA ALA A 130 11.47 2.53 3.45
C ALA A 130 9.97 2.22 3.53
N THR A 131 9.33 1.87 2.42
CA THR A 131 7.87 1.64 2.38
C THR A 131 7.44 0.45 3.23
N PRO A 132 8.00 -0.78 3.08
CA PRO A 132 7.67 -1.88 3.99
C PRO A 132 8.08 -1.60 5.42
N ALA A 133 9.25 -1.00 5.66
CA ALA A 133 9.75 -0.71 6.99
C ALA A 133 8.85 0.24 7.78
N ALA A 134 8.15 1.16 7.12
CA ALA A 134 7.18 2.05 7.77
C ALA A 134 6.03 1.30 8.48
N PHE A 135 5.79 0.04 8.12
CA PHE A 135 4.74 -0.80 8.72
C PHE A 135 5.20 -1.54 9.98
N TYR A 136 6.51 -1.52 10.34
CA TYR A 136 7.02 -2.23 11.52
C TYR A 136 8.18 -1.53 12.25
N ALA A 137 8.86 -0.55 11.64
CA ALA A 137 10.07 0.07 12.20
C ALA A 137 9.86 1.51 12.67
N HIS A 138 10.68 1.93 13.64
CA HIS A 138 10.63 3.25 14.27
C HIS A 138 12.04 3.87 14.32
N VAL A 139 12.51 4.39 13.18
CA VAL A 139 13.86 4.95 13.06
C VAL A 139 13.86 6.36 12.47
N LYS A 140 14.81 7.18 12.89
CA LYS A 140 14.98 8.55 12.41
C LYS A 140 15.44 8.61 10.94
N SER A 141 16.06 7.55 10.43
CA SER A 141 16.59 7.50 9.07
C SER A 141 16.28 6.16 8.39
N ARG A 142 15.67 6.21 7.22
CA ARG A 142 15.43 5.05 6.32
C ARG A 142 16.71 4.32 5.89
N SER A 143 17.88 4.94 6.09
CA SER A 143 19.18 4.32 5.81
C SER A 143 19.75 3.52 6.98
N ASP A 144 19.08 3.53 8.13
CA ASP A 144 19.51 2.79 9.35
C ASP A 144 19.02 1.34 9.28
N ASN A 145 19.58 0.59 8.32
CA ASN A 145 19.18 -0.79 8.06
C ASN A 145 19.29 -1.71 9.27
N ASP A 146 20.30 -1.49 10.12
CA ASP A 146 20.55 -2.32 11.30
C ASP A 146 19.39 -2.21 12.31
N ASN A 147 18.94 -0.99 12.61
CA ASN A 147 17.83 -0.77 13.52
C ASN A 147 16.47 -1.11 12.88
N ILE A 148 16.29 -0.92 11.58
CA ILE A 148 15.09 -1.35 10.86
C ILE A 148 14.91 -2.87 10.97
N VAL A 149 15.98 -3.65 10.71
CA VAL A 149 15.92 -5.11 10.84
C VAL A 149 15.73 -5.53 12.29
N ALA A 150 16.40 -4.84 13.25
CA ALA A 150 16.20 -5.11 14.67
C ALA A 150 14.75 -4.84 15.13
N ASP A 151 14.05 -3.86 14.54
CA ASP A 151 12.64 -3.61 14.83
C ASP A 151 11.75 -4.69 14.21
N PHE A 152 12.04 -5.16 12.97
CA PHE A 152 11.36 -6.31 12.41
C PHE A 152 11.47 -7.55 13.31
N MET A 153 12.66 -7.80 13.86
CA MET A 153 12.89 -8.92 14.79
C MET A 153 12.05 -8.85 16.08
N LYS A 154 11.43 -7.70 16.39
CA LYS A 154 10.52 -7.50 17.54
C LYS A 154 9.05 -7.52 17.12
N SER A 155 8.76 -7.48 15.82
CA SER A 155 7.39 -7.51 15.29
C SER A 155 6.83 -8.94 15.30
N ASP A 156 5.51 -9.03 15.18
CA ASP A 156 4.77 -10.29 15.10
C ASP A 156 4.24 -10.54 13.67
N VAL A 157 4.87 -9.95 12.65
CA VAL A 157 4.47 -10.09 11.24
C VAL A 157 4.48 -11.55 10.82
N ASP A 158 3.31 -12.09 10.42
CA ASP A 158 3.17 -13.51 10.05
C ASP A 158 3.87 -13.82 8.71
N VAL A 159 3.78 -12.92 7.70
CA VAL A 159 4.36 -13.15 6.36
C VAL A 159 5.17 -11.95 5.91
N LEU A 160 6.43 -12.19 5.53
CA LEU A 160 7.31 -11.15 4.95
C LEU A 160 8.01 -11.71 3.72
N PHE A 161 7.71 -11.20 2.52
CA PHE A 161 8.30 -11.65 1.25
C PHE A 161 8.96 -10.49 0.49
N GLY A 162 10.21 -10.66 0.07
CA GLY A 162 10.97 -9.71 -0.74
C GLY A 162 12.42 -10.10 -0.92
N GLY A 163 13.26 -9.10 -1.14
CA GLY A 163 14.71 -9.23 -1.13
C GLY A 163 15.31 -8.87 0.23
N GLY A 164 16.62 -8.59 0.28
CA GLY A 164 17.29 -8.05 1.47
C GLY A 164 18.02 -9.08 2.33
N ARG A 165 18.25 -10.31 1.83
CA ARG A 165 18.92 -11.39 2.57
C ARG A 165 20.21 -10.92 3.23
N LYS A 166 21.04 -10.11 2.56
CA LYS A 166 22.30 -9.57 3.10
C LYS A 166 22.15 -8.81 4.41
N TYR A 167 20.97 -8.28 4.73
CA TYR A 167 20.70 -7.54 5.96
C TYR A 167 20.35 -8.48 7.13
N PHE A 168 20.03 -9.75 6.85
CA PHE A 168 19.59 -10.74 7.82
C PHE A 168 20.63 -11.85 8.08
N ASP A 169 21.51 -12.17 7.15
CA ASP A 169 22.44 -13.31 7.23
C ASP A 169 23.77 -13.04 7.94
N GLY A 170 23.87 -11.90 8.65
CA GLY A 170 25.09 -11.52 9.39
C GLY A 170 26.17 -10.85 8.53
N TYR A 171 25.90 -10.55 7.27
CA TYR A 171 26.83 -9.83 6.40
C TYR A 171 27.15 -8.40 6.91
N PHE A 172 26.21 -7.76 7.59
CA PHE A 172 26.42 -6.52 8.32
C PHE A 172 27.10 -6.79 9.67
N LYS A 173 28.42 -6.88 9.63
CA LYS A 173 29.32 -7.29 10.72
C LYS A 173 29.27 -6.45 12.01
N LYS A 174 28.57 -5.33 12.07
CA LYS A 174 28.54 -4.47 13.27
C LYS A 174 27.91 -5.13 14.48
N GLN A 175 26.98 -6.07 14.31
CA GLN A 175 26.27 -6.70 15.42
C GLN A 175 26.63 -8.17 15.65
N ASN A 176 27.41 -8.79 14.78
CA ASN A 176 27.77 -10.23 14.85
C ASN A 176 26.55 -11.15 15.03
N LYS A 177 25.41 -10.79 14.43
CA LYS A 177 24.11 -11.47 14.54
C LYS A 177 23.69 -12.07 13.22
N ASN A 178 23.20 -13.30 13.25
CA ASN A 178 22.53 -13.96 12.13
C ASN A 178 21.02 -13.99 12.42
N TYR A 179 20.29 -13.04 11.86
CA TYR A 179 18.84 -12.94 12.05
C TYR A 179 18.07 -14.05 11.32
N VAL A 180 18.64 -14.67 10.27
CA VAL A 180 18.04 -15.85 9.63
C VAL A 180 17.94 -17.00 10.64
N ASP A 181 19.00 -17.26 11.41
CA ASP A 181 18.97 -18.32 12.41
C ASP A 181 18.09 -17.94 13.62
N GLU A 182 18.07 -16.66 14.01
CA GLU A 182 17.17 -16.18 15.06
C GLU A 182 15.69 -16.32 14.65
N LEU A 183 15.34 -16.03 13.40
CA LEU A 183 13.97 -16.22 12.87
C LEU A 183 13.56 -17.70 12.88
N LYS A 184 14.45 -18.60 12.45
CA LYS A 184 14.22 -20.05 12.55
C LYS A 184 13.99 -20.49 13.99
N ALA A 185 14.82 -19.99 14.94
CA ALA A 185 14.66 -20.27 16.36
C ALA A 185 13.35 -19.75 16.95
N LYS A 186 12.80 -18.66 16.38
CA LYS A 186 11.46 -18.14 16.71
C LYS A 186 10.31 -18.91 16.04
N GLY A 187 10.61 -19.93 15.25
CA GLY A 187 9.61 -20.76 14.58
C GLY A 187 9.16 -20.26 13.20
N TYR A 188 9.87 -19.29 12.61
CA TYR A 188 9.59 -18.88 11.23
C TYR A 188 10.10 -19.91 10.22
N ASN A 189 9.32 -20.17 9.19
CA ASN A 189 9.79 -20.80 7.97
C ASN A 189 10.56 -19.76 7.15
N VAL A 190 11.89 -19.86 7.10
CA VAL A 190 12.73 -18.94 6.34
C VAL A 190 13.03 -19.52 4.97
N LEU A 191 12.56 -18.86 3.92
CA LEU A 191 12.70 -19.26 2.51
C LEU A 191 13.77 -18.37 1.86
N LEU A 192 14.72 -18.98 1.18
CA LEU A 192 15.80 -18.26 0.49
C LEU A 192 15.66 -18.31 -1.03
N GLU A 193 14.77 -19.16 -1.54
CA GLU A 193 14.45 -19.31 -2.96
C GLU A 193 12.94 -19.22 -3.19
N GLN A 194 12.51 -18.54 -4.25
CA GLN A 194 11.08 -18.36 -4.59
C GLN A 194 10.35 -19.71 -4.75
N SER A 195 11.02 -20.72 -5.31
CA SER A 195 10.46 -22.07 -5.48
C SER A 195 10.00 -22.73 -4.18
N GLN A 196 10.57 -22.32 -3.03
CA GLN A 196 10.20 -22.83 -1.72
C GLN A 196 8.83 -22.34 -1.25
N MET A 197 8.29 -21.27 -1.84
CA MET A 197 6.94 -20.77 -1.51
C MET A 197 5.87 -21.84 -1.72
N ALA A 198 6.05 -22.74 -2.70
CA ALA A 198 5.10 -23.82 -2.96
C ALA A 198 4.94 -24.81 -1.79
N GLY A 199 5.97 -24.95 -0.97
CA GLY A 199 6.01 -25.88 0.17
C GLY A 199 5.39 -25.35 1.47
N VAL A 200 4.91 -24.10 1.52
CA VAL A 200 4.35 -23.49 2.72
C VAL A 200 2.91 -23.05 2.47
N SER A 201 2.06 -23.24 3.48
CA SER A 201 0.65 -22.87 3.41
C SER A 201 0.11 -22.24 4.71
N GLY A 202 0.96 -22.04 5.72
CA GLY A 202 0.56 -21.46 7.01
C GLY A 202 1.75 -21.26 7.94
N GLY A 203 1.49 -20.71 9.13
CA GLY A 203 2.51 -20.34 10.11
C GLY A 203 3.21 -19.03 9.76
N ASN A 204 4.27 -18.72 10.50
CA ASN A 204 5.08 -17.53 10.27
C ASN A 204 6.12 -17.82 9.18
N VAL A 205 6.18 -16.99 8.14
CA VAL A 205 7.03 -17.22 6.96
C VAL A 205 7.79 -15.95 6.59
N VAL A 206 9.10 -16.06 6.42
CA VAL A 206 9.96 -14.99 5.89
C VAL A 206 10.66 -15.49 4.64
N GLY A 207 10.44 -14.83 3.51
CA GLY A 207 11.10 -15.10 2.23
C GLY A 207 12.05 -13.98 1.86
N LEU A 208 13.35 -14.28 1.78
CA LEU A 208 14.44 -13.36 1.43
C LEU A 208 15.08 -13.85 0.12
N PHE A 209 14.48 -13.50 -1.01
CA PHE A 209 14.74 -14.14 -2.30
C PHE A 209 15.87 -13.49 -3.12
N ALA A 210 16.49 -12.43 -2.61
CA ALA A 210 17.68 -11.80 -3.18
C ALA A 210 18.51 -11.14 -2.08
N ASP A 211 19.79 -10.88 -2.34
CA ASP A 211 20.66 -10.19 -1.36
C ASP A 211 20.25 -8.73 -1.15
N GLY A 212 19.90 -8.02 -2.22
CA GLY A 212 19.32 -6.69 -2.20
C GLY A 212 17.90 -6.72 -2.70
N ASP A 213 17.58 -5.81 -3.62
CA ASP A 213 16.29 -5.82 -4.33
C ASP A 213 16.13 -7.08 -5.19
N LEU A 214 14.89 -7.46 -5.44
CA LEU A 214 14.61 -8.39 -6.53
C LEU A 214 14.94 -7.72 -7.88
N PRO A 215 15.28 -8.49 -8.93
CA PRO A 215 15.45 -7.95 -10.28
C PRO A 215 14.22 -7.16 -10.74
N THR A 216 14.40 -6.15 -11.59
CA THR A 216 13.26 -5.52 -12.27
C THR A 216 12.63 -6.47 -13.29
N LYS A 217 11.44 -6.16 -13.81
CA LYS A 217 10.84 -6.94 -14.91
C LYS A 217 11.75 -7.00 -16.13
N ARG A 218 12.42 -5.90 -16.43
CA ARG A 218 13.42 -5.82 -17.54
C ARG A 218 14.67 -6.66 -17.28
N GLN A 219 15.02 -6.88 -16.02
CA GLN A 219 16.12 -7.77 -15.60
C GLN A 219 15.69 -9.23 -15.47
N GLY A 220 14.46 -9.58 -15.83
CA GLY A 220 13.97 -10.93 -15.91
C GLY A 220 13.23 -11.44 -14.67
N ARG A 221 12.78 -10.56 -13.75
CA ARG A 221 11.84 -10.98 -12.70
C ARG A 221 10.60 -11.56 -13.35
N GLN A 222 10.34 -12.84 -13.08
CA GLN A 222 9.15 -13.53 -13.55
C GLN A 222 7.89 -12.98 -12.84
N GLU A 223 6.82 -13.75 -12.77
CA GLU A 223 5.52 -13.35 -12.18
C GLU A 223 5.57 -13.37 -10.63
N TYR A 224 6.70 -12.96 -10.02
CA TYR A 224 6.91 -13.03 -8.57
C TYR A 224 5.83 -12.28 -7.78
N LEU A 225 5.53 -11.01 -8.15
CA LEU A 225 4.64 -10.18 -7.31
C LEU A 225 3.21 -10.73 -7.26
N PRO A 226 2.54 -11.08 -8.35
CA PRO A 226 1.23 -11.71 -8.30
C PRO A 226 1.27 -13.10 -7.61
N GLU A 227 2.30 -13.91 -7.84
CA GLU A 227 2.45 -15.23 -7.21
C GLU A 227 2.69 -15.14 -5.70
N ALA A 228 3.58 -14.24 -5.27
CA ALA A 228 3.85 -14.00 -3.85
C ALA A 228 2.64 -13.38 -3.13
N THR A 229 1.87 -12.51 -3.82
CA THR A 229 0.61 -11.97 -3.31
C THR A 229 -0.40 -13.10 -3.07
N ALA A 230 -0.61 -13.97 -4.06
CA ALA A 230 -1.51 -15.12 -3.91
C ALA A 230 -1.08 -16.06 -2.78
N LYS A 231 0.23 -16.34 -2.68
CA LYS A 231 0.78 -17.20 -1.63
C LYS A 231 0.63 -16.60 -0.23
N ALA A 232 0.88 -15.32 -0.09
CA ALA A 232 0.70 -14.63 1.19
C ALA A 232 -0.78 -14.61 1.62
N LEU A 233 -1.71 -14.41 0.69
CA LEU A 233 -3.16 -14.50 0.95
C LEU A 233 -3.57 -15.91 1.40
N GLU A 234 -3.02 -16.96 0.77
CA GLU A 234 -3.23 -18.36 1.19
C GLU A 234 -2.77 -18.58 2.64
N ILE A 235 -1.53 -18.19 2.95
CA ILE A 235 -0.95 -18.35 4.30
C ILE A 235 -1.76 -17.59 5.33
N LEU A 236 -2.07 -16.31 5.08
CA LEU A 236 -2.84 -15.46 6.01
C LEU A 236 -4.25 -16.01 6.24
N THR A 237 -4.92 -16.48 5.18
CA THR A 237 -6.24 -17.12 5.30
C THR A 237 -6.19 -18.35 6.20
N ASN A 238 -5.18 -19.18 6.03
CA ASN A 238 -4.99 -20.37 6.86
C ASN A 238 -4.63 -20.00 8.30
N ASN A 239 -3.79 -18.98 8.51
CA ASN A 239 -3.46 -18.48 9.84
C ASN A 239 -4.70 -17.93 10.56
N VAL A 240 -5.52 -17.14 9.87
CA VAL A 240 -6.79 -16.63 10.42
C VAL A 240 -7.67 -17.79 10.90
N LYS A 241 -7.83 -18.82 10.08
CA LYS A 241 -8.65 -19.98 10.40
C LYS A 241 -8.07 -20.83 11.56
N GLN A 242 -6.79 -21.15 11.50
CA GLN A 242 -6.12 -22.05 12.46
C GLN A 242 -5.91 -21.38 13.81
N GLN A 243 -5.55 -20.10 13.83
CA GLN A 243 -5.26 -19.34 15.05
C GLN A 243 -6.46 -18.56 15.56
N LYS A 244 -7.64 -18.68 14.91
CA LYS A 244 -8.89 -17.98 15.26
C LYS A 244 -8.73 -16.46 15.33
N LYS A 245 -7.92 -15.90 14.43
CA LYS A 245 -7.73 -14.45 14.29
C LYS A 245 -8.98 -13.81 13.68
N LYS A 246 -9.15 -12.49 13.84
CA LYS A 246 -10.31 -11.73 13.36
C LYS A 246 -10.35 -11.55 11.84
N GLY A 247 -9.20 -11.63 11.20
CA GLY A 247 -8.91 -11.37 9.80
C GLY A 247 -7.43 -11.05 9.63
N PHE A 248 -7.07 -10.34 8.58
CA PHE A 248 -5.69 -9.94 8.35
C PHE A 248 -5.56 -8.50 7.78
N VAL A 249 -4.37 -7.92 7.97
CA VAL A 249 -3.90 -6.72 7.28
C VAL A 249 -2.67 -7.09 6.48
N MET A 250 -2.72 -6.89 5.17
CA MET A 250 -1.62 -7.20 4.26
C MET A 250 -1.23 -5.97 3.45
N MET A 251 0.07 -5.66 3.42
CA MET A 251 0.63 -4.67 2.50
C MET A 251 1.33 -5.37 1.35
N VAL A 252 1.08 -4.91 0.12
CA VAL A 252 1.75 -5.39 -1.10
C VAL A 252 2.32 -4.19 -1.84
N GLU A 253 3.58 -4.28 -2.25
CA GLU A 253 4.24 -3.17 -2.91
C GLU A 253 4.84 -3.53 -4.26
N GLY A 254 4.45 -2.77 -5.29
CA GLY A 254 5.14 -2.70 -6.57
C GLY A 254 6.28 -1.69 -6.49
N SER A 255 7.38 -2.06 -5.85
CA SER A 255 8.45 -1.15 -5.40
C SER A 255 9.33 -0.59 -6.52
N LYS A 256 9.22 -1.11 -7.75
CA LYS A 256 10.19 -0.80 -8.81
C LYS A 256 9.69 0.21 -9.83
N ILE A 257 8.43 0.64 -9.74
CA ILE A 257 7.88 1.72 -10.58
C ILE A 257 8.67 3.01 -10.33
N ASP A 258 8.98 3.29 -9.06
CA ASP A 258 9.78 4.42 -8.61
C ASP A 258 11.19 4.43 -9.21
N GLY A 259 11.92 3.33 -9.07
CA GLY A 259 13.29 3.23 -9.61
C GLY A 259 13.36 3.42 -11.12
N GLU A 260 12.39 2.90 -11.86
CA GLU A 260 12.28 3.11 -13.31
C GLU A 260 11.85 4.56 -13.64
N GLY A 261 11.02 5.19 -12.79
CA GLY A 261 10.67 6.61 -12.85
C GLY A 261 11.88 7.52 -12.63
N HIS A 262 12.70 7.26 -11.61
CA HIS A 262 13.97 7.95 -11.38
C HIS A 262 14.93 7.83 -12.57
N GLY A 263 14.90 6.69 -13.25
CA GLY A 263 15.66 6.47 -14.48
C GLY A 263 15.05 7.09 -15.73
N ASN A 264 13.90 7.74 -15.64
CA ASN A 264 13.10 8.24 -16.77
C ASN A 264 12.91 7.16 -17.86
N ASN A 265 12.72 5.91 -17.42
CA ASN A 265 12.65 4.72 -18.26
C ASN A 265 11.19 4.30 -18.48
N ILE A 266 10.59 4.75 -19.57
CA ILE A 266 9.18 4.53 -19.86
C ILE A 266 8.79 3.04 -20.00
N GLU A 267 9.67 2.23 -20.62
CA GLU A 267 9.44 0.79 -20.77
C GLU A 267 9.49 0.07 -19.42
N GLY A 268 10.41 0.51 -18.56
CA GLY A 268 10.53 0.01 -17.19
C GLY A 268 9.32 0.37 -16.35
N VAL A 269 8.91 1.63 -16.35
CA VAL A 269 7.69 2.12 -15.67
C VAL A 269 6.47 1.31 -16.11
N LEU A 270 6.29 1.13 -17.43
CA LEU A 270 5.18 0.33 -17.96
C LEU A 270 5.23 -1.13 -17.49
N ALA A 271 6.41 -1.75 -17.56
CA ALA A 271 6.58 -3.16 -17.21
C ALA A 271 6.30 -3.40 -15.70
N GLU A 272 6.79 -2.52 -14.83
CA GLU A 272 6.58 -2.60 -13.39
C GLU A 272 5.12 -2.28 -12.98
N THR A 273 4.51 -1.27 -13.62
CA THR A 273 3.09 -0.95 -13.40
C THR A 273 2.19 -2.11 -13.82
N ARG A 274 2.52 -2.79 -14.93
CA ARG A 274 1.77 -3.97 -15.41
C ARG A 274 1.93 -5.17 -14.46
N ASP A 275 3.11 -5.37 -13.89
CA ASP A 275 3.35 -6.43 -12.90
C ASP A 275 2.56 -6.17 -11.60
N PHE A 276 2.54 -4.90 -11.16
CA PHE A 276 1.76 -4.48 -10.01
C PHE A 276 0.25 -4.63 -10.27
N GLU A 277 -0.24 -4.23 -11.44
CA GLU A 277 -1.65 -4.40 -11.85
C GLU A 277 -2.09 -5.87 -11.78
N LYS A 278 -1.25 -6.83 -12.20
CA LYS A 278 -1.54 -8.26 -12.04
C LYS A 278 -1.70 -8.67 -10.58
N ALA A 279 -0.87 -8.13 -9.69
CA ALA A 279 -1.02 -8.39 -8.25
C ALA A 279 -2.29 -7.75 -7.68
N VAL A 280 -2.68 -6.56 -8.18
CA VAL A 280 -3.96 -5.93 -7.85
C VAL A 280 -5.13 -6.81 -8.30
N ALA A 281 -5.08 -7.39 -9.50
CA ALA A 281 -6.08 -8.34 -9.97
C ALA A 281 -6.23 -9.54 -9.03
N VAL A 282 -5.11 -10.14 -8.60
CA VAL A 282 -5.10 -11.24 -7.60
C VAL A 282 -5.79 -10.82 -6.29
N ALA A 283 -5.50 -9.62 -5.79
CA ALA A 283 -6.12 -9.10 -4.57
C ALA A 283 -7.63 -8.88 -4.72
N MET A 284 -8.08 -8.36 -5.86
CA MET A 284 -9.51 -8.16 -6.14
C MET A 284 -10.25 -9.48 -6.33
N ASP A 285 -9.66 -10.46 -7.02
CA ASP A 285 -10.23 -11.81 -7.18
C ASP A 285 -10.35 -12.52 -5.82
N TYR A 286 -9.37 -12.30 -4.93
CA TYR A 286 -9.46 -12.78 -3.55
C TYR A 286 -10.64 -12.12 -2.81
N ALA A 287 -10.83 -10.81 -2.96
CA ALA A 287 -11.94 -10.09 -2.32
C ALA A 287 -13.31 -10.57 -2.82
N ASP A 288 -13.45 -10.90 -4.10
CA ASP A 288 -14.68 -11.48 -4.65
C ASP A 288 -15.01 -12.84 -4.02
N ALA A 289 -14.00 -13.66 -3.79
CA ALA A 289 -14.17 -14.97 -3.16
C ALA A 289 -14.30 -14.92 -1.63
N HIS A 290 -13.92 -13.79 -0.98
CA HIS A 290 -13.86 -13.65 0.47
C HIS A 290 -14.56 -12.35 0.94
N PRO A 291 -15.88 -12.35 1.06
CA PRO A 291 -16.65 -11.20 1.56
C PRO A 291 -16.13 -10.71 2.93
N GLY A 292 -16.11 -9.40 3.13
CA GLY A 292 -15.45 -8.76 4.27
C GLY A 292 -14.01 -8.33 3.98
N THR A 293 -13.57 -8.44 2.72
CA THR A 293 -12.25 -7.97 2.28
C THR A 293 -12.37 -6.62 1.57
N LEU A 294 -11.50 -5.68 1.98
CA LEU A 294 -11.28 -4.38 1.33
C LEU A 294 -9.91 -4.38 0.67
N VAL A 295 -9.87 -4.09 -0.62
CA VAL A 295 -8.64 -3.82 -1.38
C VAL A 295 -8.51 -2.32 -1.57
N VAL A 296 -7.36 -1.76 -1.22
CA VAL A 296 -7.02 -0.34 -1.37
C VAL A 296 -5.77 -0.25 -2.21
N VAL A 297 -5.82 0.46 -3.34
CA VAL A 297 -4.70 0.59 -4.27
C VAL A 297 -4.35 2.07 -4.43
N THR A 298 -3.08 2.43 -4.18
CA THR A 298 -2.60 3.79 -4.33
C THR A 298 -1.09 3.81 -4.57
N GLY A 299 -0.50 4.99 -4.78
CA GLY A 299 0.93 5.22 -4.69
C GLY A 299 1.29 5.87 -3.36
N ASP A 300 2.56 5.93 -3.04
CA ASP A 300 3.10 6.73 -1.94
C ASP A 300 3.50 8.14 -2.39
N HIS A 301 4.00 8.30 -3.60
CA HIS A 301 4.25 9.52 -4.36
C HIS A 301 4.24 9.21 -5.86
N GLU A 302 4.35 10.22 -6.70
CA GLU A 302 4.66 10.07 -8.12
C GLU A 302 6.14 10.35 -8.35
N THR A 303 6.76 9.64 -9.30
CA THR A 303 8.16 9.78 -9.65
C THR A 303 8.34 10.01 -11.15
N GLY A 304 9.23 10.97 -11.48
CA GLY A 304 9.60 11.31 -12.83
C GLY A 304 8.83 12.48 -13.43
N GLY A 305 7.69 12.85 -12.87
CA GLY A 305 6.81 13.86 -13.47
C GLY A 305 6.38 13.45 -14.87
N LEU A 306 5.89 12.20 -15.01
CA LEU A 306 5.50 11.63 -16.29
C LEU A 306 4.37 12.43 -16.92
N SER A 307 4.56 12.83 -18.17
CA SER A 307 3.56 13.49 -19.01
C SER A 307 3.29 12.69 -20.28
N ILE A 308 2.06 12.77 -20.78
CA ILE A 308 1.59 12.00 -21.94
C ILE A 308 0.97 12.96 -22.96
N PRO A 309 1.76 13.84 -23.61
CA PRO A 309 1.25 14.77 -24.59
C PRO A 309 1.00 14.09 -25.93
N SER A 310 0.10 14.68 -26.72
CA SER A 310 0.03 14.40 -28.17
C SER A 310 1.37 14.80 -28.82
N ASN A 311 1.86 13.99 -29.73
CA ASN A 311 3.06 14.31 -30.50
C ASN A 311 2.79 15.27 -31.66
N LYS A 312 1.53 15.69 -31.89
CA LYS A 312 1.10 16.66 -32.90
C LYS A 312 0.15 17.69 -32.28
N THR A 313 0.26 18.92 -32.75
CA THR A 313 -0.63 20.03 -32.34
C THR A 313 -1.97 20.05 -33.08
N ASP A 314 -2.08 19.36 -34.19
CA ASP A 314 -3.34 19.24 -34.94
C ASP A 314 -4.15 18.04 -34.45
N PHE A 315 -5.13 18.31 -33.59
CA PHE A 315 -6.02 17.32 -33.01
C PHE A 315 -7.15 16.85 -33.96
N THR A 316 -7.21 17.38 -35.18
CA THR A 316 -8.19 16.94 -36.19
C THR A 316 -7.71 15.73 -36.98
N LEU A 317 -6.43 15.38 -36.87
CA LEU A 317 -5.85 14.21 -37.54
C LEU A 317 -6.31 12.92 -36.83
N PRO A 318 -6.72 11.89 -37.56
CA PRO A 318 -7.20 10.63 -36.98
C PRO A 318 -6.18 9.89 -36.13
N GLU A 319 -4.89 10.16 -36.29
CA GLU A 319 -3.80 9.58 -35.53
C GLU A 319 -2.81 10.67 -35.10
N SER A 320 -3.19 11.48 -34.12
CA SER A 320 -2.20 12.17 -33.32
C SER A 320 -1.53 11.11 -32.44
N GLY A 321 -0.30 10.72 -32.74
CA GLY A 321 0.46 9.81 -31.88
C GLY A 321 0.64 10.41 -30.49
N ILE A 322 1.07 9.57 -29.55
CA ILE A 322 1.39 9.95 -28.18
C ILE A 322 2.92 9.99 -28.03
N SER A 323 3.40 10.92 -27.25
CA SER A 323 4.76 10.92 -26.74
C SER A 323 4.76 10.82 -25.21
N TYR A 324 5.84 10.33 -24.67
CA TYR A 324 6.04 10.23 -23.23
C TYR A 324 7.21 11.13 -22.84
N GLY A 325 7.01 11.93 -21.79
CA GLY A 325 8.04 12.84 -21.31
C GLY A 325 8.13 12.81 -19.79
N PHE A 326 9.34 13.02 -19.29
CA PHE A 326 9.58 13.17 -17.85
C PHE A 326 10.06 14.60 -17.58
N SER A 327 9.54 15.22 -16.53
CA SER A 327 9.92 16.59 -16.14
C SER A 327 11.03 16.62 -15.10
N THR A 328 11.30 15.50 -14.45
CA THR A 328 12.32 15.37 -13.40
C THR A 328 12.80 13.92 -13.31
N THR A 329 13.89 13.71 -12.58
CA THR A 329 14.32 12.38 -12.10
C THR A 329 13.97 12.16 -10.63
N GLY A 330 13.24 13.08 -10.00
CA GLY A 330 12.81 13.01 -8.59
C GLY A 330 11.33 12.77 -8.47
N HIS A 331 10.84 12.88 -7.23
CA HIS A 331 9.42 12.79 -6.95
C HIS A 331 8.69 14.08 -7.29
N THR A 332 7.36 14.01 -7.44
CA THR A 332 6.50 15.18 -7.62
C THR A 332 5.46 15.29 -6.52
N GLY A 333 4.90 16.50 -6.37
CA GLY A 333 3.90 16.81 -5.34
C GLY A 333 2.45 16.73 -5.83
N ILE A 334 2.17 15.98 -6.89
CA ILE A 334 0.79 15.82 -7.40
C ILE A 334 -0.02 14.91 -6.47
N MET A 335 -1.35 15.12 -6.45
CA MET A 335 -2.26 14.22 -5.75
C MET A 335 -2.30 12.86 -6.44
N LEU A 336 -2.45 11.80 -5.65
CA LEU A 336 -2.51 10.44 -6.16
C LEU A 336 -3.91 9.86 -6.10
N PRO A 337 -4.28 8.98 -7.04
CA PRO A 337 -5.53 8.25 -6.97
C PRO A 337 -5.47 7.18 -5.88
N VAL A 338 -6.63 6.93 -5.28
CA VAL A 338 -6.89 5.82 -4.36
C VAL A 338 -8.04 5.02 -4.94
N TYR A 339 -7.80 3.80 -5.38
CA TYR A 339 -8.81 2.88 -5.87
C TYR A 339 -9.25 1.95 -4.74
N LEU A 340 -10.55 1.78 -4.60
CA LEU A 340 -11.16 1.04 -3.50
C LEU A 340 -12.07 -0.06 -4.07
N TYR A 341 -11.89 -1.29 -3.62
CA TYR A 341 -12.63 -2.44 -4.09
C TYR A 341 -13.07 -3.36 -2.95
N GLY A 342 -14.26 -3.92 -3.04
CA GLY A 342 -14.80 -4.86 -2.07
C GLY A 342 -15.53 -4.20 -0.90
N THR A 343 -15.55 -4.88 0.23
CA THR A 343 -16.34 -4.48 1.41
C THR A 343 -15.80 -3.20 2.04
N GLY A 344 -16.64 -2.18 2.18
CA GLY A 344 -16.29 -0.90 2.81
C GLY A 344 -15.70 0.13 1.86
N ALA A 345 -15.55 -0.19 0.57
CA ALA A 345 -15.05 0.74 -0.45
C ALA A 345 -15.86 2.05 -0.49
N GLU A 346 -17.17 1.99 -0.25
CA GLU A 346 -18.09 3.12 -0.28
C GLU A 346 -17.88 4.17 0.82
N TYR A 347 -17.11 3.86 1.85
CA TYR A 347 -16.86 4.77 2.99
C TYR A 347 -15.68 5.71 2.79
N ILE A 348 -14.90 5.52 1.73
CA ILE A 348 -13.70 6.31 1.45
C ILE A 348 -13.87 6.98 0.08
N SER A 349 -13.95 8.31 0.05
CA SER A 349 -14.15 9.08 -1.18
C SER A 349 -13.67 10.53 -1.01
N GLY A 350 -13.61 11.28 -2.12
CA GLY A 350 -13.24 12.69 -2.11
C GLY A 350 -11.73 12.93 -2.09
N ILE A 351 -11.33 14.10 -1.63
CA ILE A 351 -9.91 14.49 -1.52
C ILE A 351 -9.53 14.46 -0.04
N MET A 352 -8.46 13.77 0.29
CA MET A 352 -8.01 13.56 1.67
C MET A 352 -6.50 13.69 1.82
N GLU A 353 -6.02 13.73 3.06
CA GLU A 353 -4.63 13.50 3.40
C GLU A 353 -4.31 12.00 3.35
N ASN A 354 -3.06 11.62 3.04
CA ASN A 354 -2.65 10.21 3.12
C ASN A 354 -2.75 9.66 4.56
N THR A 355 -2.66 10.51 5.56
CA THR A 355 -2.94 10.15 6.97
C THR A 355 -4.41 9.83 7.22
N GLU A 356 -5.34 10.57 6.61
CA GLU A 356 -6.78 10.33 6.75
C GLU A 356 -7.19 9.00 6.10
N LEU A 357 -6.54 8.62 4.97
CA LEU A 357 -6.72 7.30 4.36
C LEU A 357 -6.36 6.19 5.35
N SER A 358 -5.17 6.25 5.95
CA SER A 358 -4.73 5.29 6.95
C SER A 358 -5.68 5.22 8.16
N GLN A 359 -6.09 6.39 8.69
CA GLN A 359 -7.01 6.48 9.80
C GLN A 359 -8.38 5.86 9.46
N ALA A 360 -8.87 6.08 8.23
CA ALA A 360 -10.13 5.48 7.77
C ALA A 360 -10.03 3.95 7.74
N LEU A 361 -8.94 3.40 7.20
CA LEU A 361 -8.69 1.95 7.19
C LEU A 361 -8.61 1.37 8.60
N GLN A 362 -7.91 2.03 9.50
CA GLN A 362 -7.78 1.62 10.89
C GLN A 362 -9.14 1.65 11.63
N ARG A 363 -10.02 2.65 11.35
CA ARG A 363 -11.39 2.70 11.88
C ARG A 363 -12.25 1.54 11.38
N LEU A 364 -12.12 1.16 10.10
CA LEU A 364 -12.90 0.07 9.50
C LEU A 364 -12.64 -1.28 10.17
N ILE A 365 -11.44 -1.52 10.70
CA ILE A 365 -11.09 -2.72 11.45
C ILE A 365 -11.10 -2.50 12.98
N GLY A 366 -11.47 -1.30 13.44
CA GLY A 366 -11.65 -0.99 14.87
C GLY A 366 -10.34 -0.87 15.66
N VAL A 367 -9.26 -0.37 15.04
CA VAL A 367 -7.94 -0.17 15.69
C VAL A 367 -7.50 1.31 15.76
N TRP A 368 -8.33 2.24 15.31
CA TRP A 368 -8.16 3.68 15.47
C TRP A 368 -9.18 4.21 16.49
N GLU A 369 -8.70 4.89 17.52
CA GLU A 369 -9.52 5.58 18.54
C GLU A 369 -10.17 6.87 18.05
#